data_8670c81aa6c2a4af0d38f7152d1b521d
#
_entry.id   8670c81aa6c2a4af0d38f7152d1b521d
#
_cell.length_a   1.000
_cell.length_b   1.000
_cell.length_c   1.000
_cell.angle_alpha   90.00
_cell.angle_beta   90.00
_cell.angle_gamma   90.00
#
_symmetry.space_group_name_H-M   'P 1'
#
loop_
_entity.id
_entity.type
_entity.pdbx_description
1 polymer ?
#
loop_
_entity_poly.entity_id
_entity_poly.type
_entity_poly.pdbx_seq_one_letter_code
_entity_poly.pdbx_strand_id
1 'polypeptide(L)'
;MDVVTAFLNAKLEEEMYIKPPLGIPLPSDSNCFRLMKALYGLKQSPRQWYKDIDGFLLQANFKSLPNKPCLYCRQYQESFNLISLYMDDLVIAGTKEAVDNVKTLMLRKYKMKDLLERYISYLVVK
;
A
#
# COMPACT_ATOMS: atom_id res chain seq x y z
N MET A 1 -1.21 -10.51 -1.28
CA MET A 1 -1.73 -9.47 -2.21
C MET A 1 -0.63 -8.47 -2.52
N ASP A 2 -0.60 -7.93 -3.72
CA ASP A 2 0.38 -6.94 -4.18
C ASP A 2 -0.35 -5.67 -4.63
N VAL A 3 0.09 -4.51 -4.17
CA VAL A 3 -0.48 -3.21 -4.56
C VAL A 3 0.16 -2.76 -5.86
N VAL A 4 -0.63 -2.69 -6.91
CA VAL A 4 -0.13 -2.24 -8.22
C VAL A 4 0.31 -0.78 -8.12
N THR A 5 1.59 -0.53 -8.42
CA THR A 5 2.16 0.83 -8.41
C THR A 5 1.93 1.57 -7.08
N ALA A 6 2.27 0.92 -5.95
CA ALA A 6 1.98 1.40 -4.60
C ALA A 6 2.36 2.88 -4.40
N PHE A 7 3.57 3.29 -4.78
CA PHE A 7 4.02 4.68 -4.60
C PHE A 7 3.19 5.70 -5.36
N LEU A 8 2.65 5.34 -6.53
CA LEU A 8 1.79 6.24 -7.32
C LEU A 8 0.43 6.53 -6.67
N ASN A 9 0.07 5.79 -5.62
CA ASN A 9 -1.15 6.07 -4.85
C ASN A 9 -0.94 7.21 -3.85
N ALA A 10 0.30 7.41 -3.37
CA ALA A 10 0.63 8.40 -2.36
C ALA A 10 0.85 9.80 -2.96
N LYS A 11 0.30 10.82 -2.28
CA LYS A 11 0.57 12.23 -2.61
C LYS A 11 1.91 12.65 -2.04
N LEU A 12 2.60 13.53 -2.75
CA LEU A 12 3.79 14.19 -2.23
C LEU A 12 3.38 15.36 -1.34
N GLU A 13 4.00 15.48 -0.16
CA GLU A 13 3.82 16.63 0.73
C GLU A 13 4.69 17.81 0.29
N GLU A 14 5.81 17.53 -0.37
CA GLU A 14 6.78 18.51 -0.85
C GLU A 14 6.61 18.78 -2.33
N GLU A 15 6.86 20.01 -2.75
CA GLU A 15 6.95 20.36 -4.16
C GLU A 15 8.21 19.77 -4.77
N MET A 16 8.04 18.88 -5.73
CA MET A 16 9.12 18.24 -6.45
C MET A 16 8.98 18.43 -7.95
N TYR A 17 10.11 18.70 -8.59
CA TYR A 17 10.18 18.91 -10.02
C TYR A 17 11.19 17.95 -10.64
N ILE A 18 10.85 17.43 -11.81
CA ILE A 18 11.71 16.54 -12.59
C ILE A 18 12.01 17.16 -13.96
N LYS A 19 13.21 16.90 -14.46
CA LYS A 19 13.52 17.20 -15.86
C LYS A 19 12.70 16.29 -16.78
N PRO A 20 12.24 16.79 -17.92
CA PRO A 20 11.49 15.97 -18.87
C PRO A 20 12.37 14.81 -19.36
N PRO A 21 11.80 13.61 -19.51
CA PRO A 21 12.47 12.54 -20.23
C PRO A 21 12.76 12.97 -21.68
N LEU A 22 13.82 12.41 -22.25
CA LEU A 22 14.17 12.67 -23.63
C LEU A 22 13.00 12.32 -24.56
N GLY A 23 12.67 13.24 -25.46
CA GLY A 23 11.59 13.04 -26.44
C GLY A 23 10.17 13.42 -25.98
N ILE A 24 10.00 13.88 -24.74
CA ILE A 24 8.71 14.40 -24.29
C ILE A 24 8.72 15.93 -24.40
N PRO A 25 7.84 16.53 -25.22
CA PRO A 25 7.75 18.00 -25.33
C PRO A 25 7.21 18.59 -24.04
N LEU A 26 7.83 19.66 -23.60
CA LEU A 26 7.32 20.50 -22.51
C LEU A 26 6.28 21.50 -23.06
N PRO A 27 5.32 21.94 -22.21
CA PRO A 27 4.54 23.14 -22.49
C PRO A 27 5.49 24.33 -22.71
N SER A 28 5.09 25.27 -23.58
CA SER A 28 5.93 26.32 -24.15
C SER A 28 6.70 27.19 -23.14
N ASP A 29 6.25 27.23 -21.88
CA ASP A 29 6.82 28.10 -20.84
C ASP A 29 7.40 27.33 -19.64
N SER A 30 7.64 26.02 -19.78
CA SER A 30 8.06 25.19 -18.66
C SER A 30 9.37 24.45 -18.97
N ASN A 31 10.29 24.44 -18.01
CA ASN A 31 11.57 23.70 -18.11
C ASN A 31 11.57 22.36 -17.34
N CYS A 32 10.48 22.04 -16.64
CA CYS A 32 10.36 20.86 -15.78
C CYS A 32 8.90 20.45 -15.58
N PHE A 33 8.67 19.23 -15.13
CA PHE A 33 7.37 18.74 -14.68
C PHE A 33 7.31 18.76 -13.15
N ARG A 34 6.19 19.26 -12.61
CA ARG A 34 5.88 19.12 -11.19
C ARG A 34 5.30 17.73 -10.93
N LEU A 35 5.84 17.03 -9.94
CA LEU A 35 5.32 15.75 -9.50
C LEU A 35 4.13 15.96 -8.57
N MET A 36 3.00 15.34 -8.91
CA MET A 36 1.79 15.35 -8.08
C MET A 36 1.69 14.15 -7.15
N LYS A 37 2.41 13.08 -7.45
CA LYS A 37 2.42 11.82 -6.72
C LYS A 37 3.83 11.29 -6.57
N ALA A 38 4.03 10.43 -5.58
CA ALA A 38 5.29 9.74 -5.37
C ALA A 38 5.63 8.83 -6.56
N LEU A 39 6.92 8.72 -6.87
CA LEU A 39 7.44 7.85 -7.92
C LEU A 39 8.48 6.88 -7.33
N TYR A 40 8.65 5.74 -7.99
CA TYR A 40 9.76 4.85 -7.71
C TYR A 40 11.09 5.58 -7.97
N GLY A 41 12.06 5.38 -7.08
CA GLY A 41 13.36 6.06 -7.13
C GLY A 41 13.49 7.33 -6.29
N LEU A 42 12.39 7.92 -5.83
CA LEU A 42 12.45 9.03 -4.88
C LEU A 42 12.66 8.53 -3.44
N LYS A 43 13.55 9.17 -2.70
CA LYS A 43 13.83 8.82 -1.29
C LYS A 43 12.59 8.92 -0.38
N GLN A 44 11.67 9.83 -0.69
CA GLN A 44 10.46 10.10 0.09
C GLN A 44 9.32 9.14 -0.22
N SER A 45 9.32 8.48 -1.38
CA SER A 45 8.19 7.67 -1.84
C SER A 45 7.78 6.55 -0.88
N PRO A 46 8.70 5.78 -0.29
CA PRO A 46 8.33 4.74 0.68
C PRO A 46 7.63 5.32 1.91
N ARG A 47 8.09 6.48 2.40
CA ARG A 47 7.49 7.14 3.56
C ARG A 47 6.09 7.68 3.25
N GLN A 48 5.89 8.28 2.09
CA GLN A 48 4.58 8.80 1.68
C GLN A 48 3.58 7.66 1.45
N TRP A 49 4.01 6.59 0.82
CA TRP A 49 3.20 5.39 0.68
C TRP A 49 2.82 4.77 2.03
N TYR A 50 3.79 4.62 2.94
CA TYR A 50 3.51 4.12 4.28
C TYR A 50 2.46 4.97 5.00
N LYS A 51 2.56 6.30 4.96
CA LYS A 51 1.56 7.21 5.55
C LYS A 51 0.17 7.02 4.95
N ASP A 52 0.07 6.84 3.63
CA ASP A 52 -1.23 6.66 2.95
C ASP A 52 -1.90 5.35 3.36
N ILE A 53 -1.17 4.24 3.32
CA ILE A 53 -1.73 2.92 3.67
C ILE A 53 -1.97 2.78 5.18
N ASP A 54 -1.08 3.30 6.03
CA ASP A 54 -1.26 3.33 7.49
C ASP A 54 -2.54 4.09 7.86
N GLY A 55 -2.70 5.31 7.35
CA GLY A 55 -3.90 6.11 7.57
C GLY A 55 -5.18 5.40 7.11
N PHE A 56 -5.13 4.69 6.00
CA PHE A 56 -6.25 3.90 5.51
C PHE A 56 -6.58 2.72 6.42
N LEU A 57 -5.59 1.96 6.86
CA LEU A 57 -5.79 0.82 7.75
C LEU A 57 -6.32 1.26 9.13
N LEU A 58 -5.80 2.37 9.66
CA LEU A 58 -6.31 2.95 10.91
C LEU A 58 -7.78 3.39 10.79
N GLN A 59 -8.16 4.04 9.68
CA GLN A 59 -9.57 4.39 9.41
C GLN A 59 -10.48 3.16 9.26
N ALA A 60 -9.91 2.03 8.82
CA ALA A 60 -10.61 0.75 8.73
C ALA A 60 -10.62 -0.04 10.06
N ASN A 61 -10.32 0.63 11.19
CA ASN A 61 -10.27 0.05 12.54
C ASN A 61 -9.19 -1.01 12.75
N PHE A 62 -8.14 -1.02 11.93
CA PHE A 62 -6.94 -1.77 12.26
C PHE A 62 -6.10 -1.00 13.27
N LYS A 63 -5.36 -1.73 14.09
CA LYS A 63 -4.39 -1.17 15.04
C LYS A 63 -3.01 -1.72 14.71
N SER A 64 -2.01 -0.86 14.62
CA SER A 64 -0.62 -1.33 14.51
C SER A 64 -0.16 -1.93 15.85
N LEU A 65 0.66 -2.95 15.79
CA LEU A 65 1.21 -3.56 17.01
C LEU A 65 2.34 -2.71 17.58
N PRO A 66 2.43 -2.61 18.92
CA PRO A 66 3.54 -1.92 19.57
C PRO A 66 4.89 -2.47 19.07
N ASN A 67 5.83 -1.59 18.74
CA ASN A 67 7.16 -1.93 18.23
C ASN A 67 7.20 -2.69 16.88
N LYS A 68 6.06 -2.83 16.19
CA LYS A 68 5.96 -3.46 14.86
C LYS A 68 5.01 -2.66 13.97
N PRO A 69 5.43 -1.49 13.49
CA PRO A 69 4.54 -0.56 12.79
C PRO A 69 3.97 -1.11 11.48
N CYS A 70 4.63 -2.10 10.87
CA CYS A 70 4.14 -2.74 9.64
C CYS A 70 3.21 -3.94 9.89
N LEU A 71 2.86 -4.22 11.15
CA LEU A 71 1.99 -5.33 11.52
C LEU A 71 0.71 -4.77 12.13
N TYR A 72 -0.42 -5.05 11.50
CA TYR A 72 -1.73 -4.53 11.87
C TYR A 72 -2.65 -5.66 12.28
N CYS A 73 -3.46 -5.43 13.29
CA CYS A 73 -4.50 -6.35 13.70
C CYS A 73 -5.85 -5.65 13.83
N ARG A 74 -6.92 -6.40 13.59
CA ARG A 74 -8.30 -5.96 13.79
C ARG A 74 -9.14 -7.15 14.21
N GLN A 75 -9.98 -6.96 15.23
CA GLN A 75 -11.03 -7.93 15.53
C GLN A 75 -12.13 -7.82 14.48
N TYR A 76 -12.56 -8.97 13.98
CA TYR A 76 -13.66 -9.09 13.01
C TYR A 76 -14.58 -10.21 13.46
N GLN A 77 -15.77 -9.86 13.96
CA GLN A 77 -16.68 -10.81 14.61
C GLN A 77 -15.96 -11.56 15.75
N GLU A 78 -15.96 -12.89 15.75
CA GLU A 78 -15.27 -13.73 16.74
C GLU A 78 -13.82 -14.09 16.33
N SER A 79 -13.31 -13.51 15.23
CA SER A 79 -11.98 -13.78 14.70
C SER A 79 -11.10 -12.55 14.63
N PHE A 80 -9.82 -12.73 14.31
CA PHE A 80 -8.86 -11.66 14.09
C PHE A 80 -8.37 -11.66 12.65
N ASN A 81 -8.21 -10.44 12.13
CA ASN A 81 -7.42 -10.19 10.93
C ASN A 81 -6.04 -9.70 11.33
N LEU A 82 -5.02 -10.28 10.73
CA LEU A 82 -3.65 -9.81 10.81
C LEU A 82 -3.20 -9.42 9.41
N ILE A 83 -2.60 -8.24 9.28
CA ILE A 83 -1.99 -7.75 8.04
C ILE A 83 -0.52 -7.46 8.33
N SER A 84 0.37 -8.07 7.56
CA SER A 84 1.77 -7.69 7.50
C SER A 84 2.03 -6.95 6.20
N LEU A 85 2.54 -5.73 6.31
CA LEU A 85 2.87 -4.86 5.20
C LEU A 85 4.38 -4.90 4.95
N TYR A 86 4.78 -5.18 3.72
CA TYR A 86 6.15 -5.08 3.27
C TYR A 86 6.20 -4.39 1.90
N MET A 87 6.51 -3.11 1.92
CA MET A 87 6.48 -2.25 0.72
C MET A 87 5.13 -2.34 -0.03
N ASP A 88 5.12 -3.01 -1.16
CA ASP A 88 3.96 -3.18 -2.05
C ASP A 88 3.16 -4.45 -1.69
N ASP A 89 3.77 -5.37 -0.94
CA ASP A 89 3.21 -6.66 -0.59
C ASP A 89 2.45 -6.64 0.74
N LEU A 90 1.28 -7.31 0.74
CA LEU A 90 0.51 -7.56 1.94
C LEU A 90 0.31 -9.06 2.15
N VAL A 91 0.67 -9.53 3.33
CA VAL A 91 0.28 -10.84 3.83
C VAL A 91 -0.90 -10.66 4.77
N ILE A 92 -2.01 -11.33 4.46
CA ILE A 92 -3.25 -11.25 5.24
C ILE A 92 -3.53 -12.62 5.83
N ALA A 93 -3.72 -12.67 7.15
CA ALA A 93 -4.05 -13.89 7.88
C ALA A 93 -5.34 -13.70 8.69
N GLY A 94 -6.14 -14.77 8.79
CA GLY A 94 -7.42 -14.77 9.49
C GLY A 94 -8.30 -15.91 9.00
N THR A 95 -9.55 -15.95 9.42
CA THR A 95 -10.55 -16.84 8.83
C THR A 95 -10.82 -16.45 7.38
N LYS A 96 -11.32 -17.35 6.57
CA LYS A 96 -11.61 -17.08 5.16
C LYS A 96 -12.47 -15.82 4.98
N GLU A 97 -13.57 -15.73 5.74
CA GLU A 97 -14.49 -14.58 5.69
C GLU A 97 -13.80 -13.27 6.10
N ALA A 98 -12.96 -13.32 7.13
CA ALA A 98 -12.21 -12.18 7.60
C ALA A 98 -11.17 -11.71 6.55
N VAL A 99 -10.49 -12.65 5.89
CA VAL A 99 -9.56 -12.35 4.79
C VAL A 99 -10.28 -11.77 3.58
N ASP A 100 -11.41 -12.35 3.17
CA ASP A 100 -12.20 -11.86 2.04
C ASP A 100 -12.75 -10.44 2.29
N ASN A 101 -13.12 -10.15 3.54
CA ASN A 101 -13.50 -8.78 3.94
C ASN A 101 -12.34 -7.79 3.76
N VAL A 102 -11.12 -8.16 4.20
CA VAL A 102 -9.94 -7.31 4.02
C VAL A 102 -9.62 -7.10 2.55
N LYS A 103 -9.67 -8.16 1.73
CA LYS A 103 -9.45 -8.06 0.28
C LYS A 103 -10.44 -7.09 -0.36
N THR A 104 -11.72 -7.22 -0.06
CA THR A 104 -12.76 -6.32 -0.56
C THR A 104 -12.48 -4.87 -0.15
N LEU A 105 -12.08 -4.66 1.10
CA LEU A 105 -11.74 -3.35 1.62
C LEU A 105 -10.55 -2.72 0.86
N MET A 106 -9.48 -3.48 0.66
CA MET A 106 -8.29 -3.02 -0.05
C MET A 106 -8.58 -2.70 -1.52
N LEU A 107 -9.33 -3.55 -2.20
CA LEU A 107 -9.71 -3.38 -3.61
C LEU A 107 -10.57 -2.14 -3.88
N ARG A 108 -11.28 -1.62 -2.87
CA ARG A 108 -12.06 -0.38 -2.99
C ARG A 108 -11.16 0.87 -3.12
N LYS A 109 -9.97 0.84 -2.51
CA LYS A 109 -9.05 2.00 -2.50
C LYS A 109 -7.89 1.82 -3.46
N TYR A 110 -7.34 0.62 -3.56
CA TYR A 110 -6.13 0.35 -4.32
C TYR A 110 -6.38 -0.64 -5.44
N LYS A 111 -5.65 -0.47 -6.54
CA LYS A 111 -5.56 -1.52 -7.57
C LYS A 111 -4.63 -2.61 -7.05
N MET A 112 -5.15 -3.82 -6.87
CA MET A 112 -4.43 -4.93 -6.25
C MET A 112 -4.33 -6.12 -7.21
N LYS A 113 -3.25 -6.90 -7.05
CA LYS A 113 -3.15 -8.25 -7.59
C LYS A 113 -3.31 -9.24 -6.44
N ASP A 114 -4.18 -10.23 -6.61
CA ASP A 114 -4.32 -11.33 -5.66
C ASP A 114 -3.36 -12.45 -6.04
N LEU A 115 -2.36 -12.68 -5.21
CA LEU A 115 -1.32 -13.69 -5.42
C LEU A 115 -1.65 -15.01 -4.71
N LEU A 116 -2.91 -15.27 -4.38
CA LEU A 116 -3.36 -16.24 -3.39
C LEU A 116 -3.00 -17.70 -3.65
N GLU A 117 -2.78 -18.11 -4.88
CA GLU A 117 -2.51 -19.52 -5.16
C GLU A 117 -1.14 -20.02 -4.69
N ARG A 118 -0.22 -19.13 -4.32
CA ARG A 118 1.17 -19.50 -3.98
C ARG A 118 1.45 -19.73 -2.50
N TYR A 119 0.57 -19.31 -1.55
CA TYR A 119 0.96 -19.20 -0.12
C TYR A 119 0.13 -20.00 0.88
N ILE A 120 -0.95 -20.67 0.48
CA ILE A 120 -1.80 -21.43 1.41
C ILE A 120 -1.09 -22.67 2.00
N SER A 121 -0.06 -23.18 1.34
CA SER A 121 0.62 -24.42 1.76
C SER A 121 1.62 -24.26 2.91
N TYR A 122 1.98 -23.04 3.33
CA TYR A 122 3.02 -22.80 4.33
C TYR A 122 2.54 -22.30 5.70
N LEU A 123 1.23 -22.05 5.88
CA LEU A 123 0.66 -21.54 7.13
C LEU A 123 -0.21 -22.58 7.88
N VAL A 124 0.08 -23.85 7.72
CA VAL A 124 -0.40 -24.84 8.68
C VAL A 124 0.62 -24.89 9.83
N VAL A 125 0.48 -24.00 10.78
CA VAL A 125 1.14 -24.13 12.07
C VAL A 125 0.35 -25.19 12.84
N LYS A 126 0.99 -26.32 13.13
CA LYS A 126 0.50 -27.30 14.09
C LYS A 126 0.53 -26.70 15.49
#